data_f6c49f4422faf4303fde74a07ec05481
#
_entry.id   f6c49f4422faf4303fde74a07ec05481
#
_cell.length_a   1.000
_cell.length_b   1.000
_cell.length_c   1.000
_cell.angle_alpha   90.00
_cell.angle_beta   90.00
_cell.angle_gamma   90.00
#
_symmetry.space_group_name_H-M   'P 1'
#
loop_
_entity.id
_entity.type
_entity.pdbx_description
1 polymer ?
#
loop_
_entity_poly.entity_id
_entity_poly.type
_entity_poly.pdbx_seq_one_letter_code
_entity_poly.pdbx_strand_id
1 'polypeptide(L)'
;VLQLNRWLPVHSGASGLAILAFLPAADRRDVLQGSLAVLTQHTMVDAGQLTDRLAQIRRRGYASSRSERIVGAVAVAAPVFAPEGRVYGDVGLTIPESRFDEEAEAVLAEQVMRSAQILTDSLVGVKPTY
;
A
#
# COMPACT_ATOMS: atom_id res chain seq x y z
N VAL A 1 -13.17 -9.09 7.68
CA VAL A 1 -12.78 -9.29 9.09
C VAL A 1 -11.28 -9.06 9.22
N LEU A 2 -10.89 -8.10 10.05
CA LEU A 2 -9.49 -7.83 10.34
C LEU A 2 -8.92 -8.95 11.21
N GLN A 3 -7.83 -9.54 10.74
CA GLN A 3 -7.06 -10.52 11.50
C GLN A 3 -5.82 -9.84 12.06
N LEU A 4 -5.78 -9.65 13.38
CA LEU A 4 -4.64 -9.03 14.05
C LEU A 4 -3.49 -10.01 14.23
N ASN A 5 -2.27 -9.49 14.26
CA ASN A 5 -1.04 -10.27 14.52
C ASN A 5 -0.83 -11.41 13.52
N ARG A 6 -1.20 -11.20 12.26
CA ARG A 6 -0.99 -12.17 11.19
C ARG A 6 -0.13 -11.56 10.08
N TRP A 7 0.84 -12.32 9.63
CA TRP A 7 1.66 -11.92 8.47
C TRP A 7 0.85 -12.06 7.19
N LEU A 8 0.84 -11.01 6.36
CA LEU A 8 0.13 -10.98 5.09
C LEU A 8 1.11 -10.68 3.96
N PRO A 9 0.85 -11.19 2.73
CA PRO A 9 1.68 -10.88 1.58
C PRO A 9 1.63 -9.39 1.24
N VAL A 10 2.78 -8.80 0.98
CA VAL A 10 2.91 -7.36 0.70
C VAL A 10 2.43 -6.97 -0.70
N HIS A 11 2.32 -7.91 -1.62
CA HIS A 11 1.88 -7.63 -3.01
C HIS A 11 0.36 -7.51 -3.16
N SER A 12 -0.41 -7.83 -2.13
CA SER A 12 -1.87 -7.85 -2.19
C SER A 12 -2.46 -6.87 -1.18
N GLY A 13 -3.32 -5.99 -1.65
CA GLY A 13 -3.94 -4.94 -0.85
C GLY A 13 -3.16 -3.64 -0.87
N ALA A 14 -3.88 -2.53 -0.68
CA ALA A 14 -3.32 -1.19 -0.81
C ALA A 14 -2.20 -0.91 0.18
N SER A 15 -2.33 -1.33 1.45
CA SER A 15 -1.30 -1.11 2.48
C SER A 15 0.03 -1.74 2.08
N GLY A 16 0.02 -3.00 1.72
CA GLY A 16 1.24 -3.69 1.27
C GLY A 16 1.84 -3.07 0.03
N LEU A 17 0.99 -2.72 -0.94
CA LEU A 17 1.44 -2.11 -2.19
C LEU A 17 2.04 -0.72 -1.98
N ALA A 18 1.48 0.08 -1.05
CA ALA A 18 2.04 1.39 -0.71
C ALA A 18 3.44 1.27 -0.13
N ILE A 19 3.70 0.24 0.66
CA ILE A 19 5.03 -0.03 1.21
C ILE A 19 5.95 -0.60 0.13
N LEU A 20 5.50 -1.62 -0.58
CA LEU A 20 6.30 -2.30 -1.62
C LEU A 20 6.79 -1.33 -2.69
N ALA A 21 5.93 -0.39 -3.12
CA ALA A 21 6.26 0.58 -4.16
C ALA A 21 7.46 1.45 -3.81
N PHE A 22 7.69 1.70 -2.52
CA PHE A 22 8.75 2.61 -2.05
C PHE A 22 9.90 1.88 -1.35
N LEU A 23 9.92 0.55 -1.37
CA LEU A 23 11.08 -0.20 -0.91
C LEU A 23 12.29 0.07 -1.83
N PRO A 24 13.53 -0.12 -1.33
CA PRO A 24 14.71 -0.10 -2.20
C PRO A 24 14.52 -1.07 -3.37
N ALA A 25 15.07 -0.73 -4.53
CA ALA A 25 14.87 -1.49 -5.77
C ALA A 25 15.24 -2.97 -5.63
N ALA A 26 16.30 -3.28 -4.88
CA ALA A 26 16.70 -4.66 -4.65
C ALA A 26 15.65 -5.45 -3.88
N ASP A 27 15.08 -4.85 -2.84
CA ASP A 27 14.03 -5.48 -2.03
C ASP A 27 12.74 -5.69 -2.82
N ARG A 28 12.37 -4.69 -3.66
CA ARG A 28 11.23 -4.84 -4.56
C ARG A 28 11.41 -6.03 -5.50
N ARG A 29 12.60 -6.15 -6.10
CA ARG A 29 12.91 -7.26 -7.01
C ARG A 29 12.82 -8.60 -6.30
N ASP A 30 13.32 -8.70 -5.09
CA ASP A 30 13.26 -9.93 -4.31
C ASP A 30 11.80 -10.38 -4.09
N VAL A 31 10.92 -9.44 -3.74
CA VAL A 31 9.49 -9.75 -3.59
C VAL A 31 8.87 -10.20 -4.90
N LEU A 32 9.15 -9.50 -6.00
CA LEU A 32 8.57 -9.79 -7.31
C LEU A 32 9.08 -11.10 -7.92
N GLN A 33 10.27 -11.53 -7.57
CA GLN A 33 10.86 -12.79 -8.03
C GLN A 33 10.42 -13.98 -7.19
N GLY A 34 9.84 -13.75 -6.01
CA GLY A 34 9.34 -14.80 -5.14
C GLY A 34 7.98 -15.33 -5.57
N SER A 35 7.47 -16.30 -4.82
CA SER A 35 6.12 -16.80 -5.03
C SER A 35 5.10 -15.77 -4.58
N LEU A 36 4.23 -15.34 -5.50
CA LEU A 36 3.17 -14.37 -5.22
C LEU A 36 1.89 -15.13 -4.91
N ALA A 37 1.49 -15.10 -3.64
CA ALA A 37 0.29 -15.84 -3.20
C ALA A 37 -0.99 -15.23 -3.77
N VAL A 38 -1.91 -16.08 -4.22
CA VAL A 38 -3.25 -15.68 -4.67
C VAL A 38 -4.19 -15.73 -3.46
N LEU A 39 -4.69 -14.57 -3.03
CA LEU A 39 -5.63 -14.46 -1.91
C LEU A 39 -7.08 -14.42 -2.38
N THR A 40 -7.33 -13.82 -3.54
CA THR A 40 -8.63 -13.79 -4.21
C THR A 40 -8.42 -13.97 -5.72
N GLN A 41 -9.50 -14.14 -6.46
CA GLN A 41 -9.43 -14.19 -7.94
C GLN A 41 -8.94 -12.86 -8.54
N HIS A 42 -8.94 -11.78 -7.77
CA HIS A 42 -8.50 -10.44 -8.22
C HIS A 42 -7.06 -10.12 -7.81
N THR A 43 -6.39 -10.99 -7.07
CA THR A 43 -4.99 -10.76 -6.67
C THR A 43 -4.09 -10.74 -7.90
N MET A 44 -3.35 -9.65 -8.08
CA MET A 44 -2.40 -9.52 -9.17
C MET A 44 -1.11 -10.27 -8.82
N VAL A 45 -0.76 -11.27 -9.62
CA VAL A 45 0.44 -12.11 -9.38
C VAL A 45 1.43 -12.09 -10.56
N ASP A 46 1.13 -11.35 -11.60
CA ASP A 46 2.06 -11.14 -12.71
C ASP A 46 3.09 -10.09 -12.35
N ALA A 47 4.37 -10.47 -12.32
CA ALA A 47 5.46 -9.59 -11.90
C ALA A 47 5.60 -8.35 -12.78
N GLY A 48 5.39 -8.48 -14.09
CA GLY A 48 5.43 -7.35 -15.03
C GLY A 48 4.33 -6.34 -14.77
N GLN A 49 3.10 -6.82 -14.59
CA GLN A 49 1.95 -5.95 -14.26
C GLN A 49 2.14 -5.28 -12.91
N LEU A 50 2.66 -6.01 -11.90
CA LEU A 50 2.96 -5.44 -10.58
C LEU A 50 4.04 -4.36 -10.68
N THR A 51 5.09 -4.58 -11.48
CA THR A 51 6.14 -3.59 -11.69
C THR A 51 5.58 -2.29 -12.22
N ASP A 52 4.70 -2.35 -13.22
CA ASP A 52 4.05 -1.17 -13.81
C ASP A 52 3.14 -0.48 -12.78
N ARG A 53 2.40 -1.26 -12.02
CA ARG A 53 1.52 -0.75 -10.98
C ARG A 53 2.30 -0.03 -9.87
N LEU A 54 3.42 -0.59 -9.43
CA LEU A 54 4.27 0.03 -8.42
C LEU A 54 4.88 1.34 -8.91
N ALA A 55 5.27 1.40 -10.18
CA ALA A 55 5.74 2.65 -10.79
C ALA A 55 4.65 3.72 -10.80
N GLN A 56 3.42 3.35 -11.10
CA GLN A 56 2.28 4.27 -11.05
C GLN A 56 2.03 4.77 -9.63
N ILE A 57 2.11 3.89 -8.62
CA ILE A 57 1.96 4.25 -7.21
C ILE A 57 3.03 5.27 -6.80
N ARG A 58 4.29 5.05 -7.21
CA ARG A 58 5.36 6.01 -6.93
C ARG A 58 5.09 7.38 -7.54
N ARG A 59 4.50 7.42 -8.73
CA ARG A 59 4.18 8.69 -9.40
C ARG A 59 3.04 9.44 -8.73
N ARG A 60 1.98 8.73 -8.33
CA ARG A 60 0.78 9.38 -7.77
C ARG A 60 0.78 9.51 -6.26
N GLY A 61 1.60 8.74 -5.55
CA GLY A 61 1.79 8.86 -4.11
C GLY A 61 0.84 8.03 -3.24
N TYR A 62 -0.01 7.21 -3.84
CA TYR A 62 -0.90 6.33 -3.09
C TYR A 62 -1.19 5.04 -3.86
N ALA A 63 -1.59 4.00 -3.15
CA ALA A 63 -2.05 2.74 -3.70
C ALA A 63 -3.55 2.58 -3.49
N SER A 64 -4.20 1.91 -4.43
CA SER A 64 -5.58 1.46 -4.26
C SER A 64 -5.69 -0.01 -4.63
N SER A 65 -6.62 -0.71 -3.99
CA SER A 65 -6.88 -2.12 -4.30
C SER A 65 -8.38 -2.40 -4.21
N ARG A 66 -8.86 -3.30 -5.07
CA ARG A 66 -10.26 -3.66 -5.12
C ARG A 66 -10.39 -5.18 -5.14
N SER A 67 -10.91 -5.73 -4.05
CA SER A 67 -11.13 -7.17 -3.88
C SER A 67 -9.86 -8.03 -4.02
N GLU A 68 -8.68 -7.47 -3.90
CA GLU A 68 -7.42 -8.20 -4.15
C GLU A 68 -6.98 -9.02 -2.97
N ARG A 69 -7.28 -8.60 -1.76
CA ARG A 69 -6.97 -9.33 -0.53
C ARG A 69 -8.24 -9.90 0.10
N ILE A 70 -9.30 -9.11 0.13
CA ILE A 70 -10.62 -9.51 0.65
C ILE A 70 -11.66 -9.11 -0.38
N VAL A 71 -12.45 -10.07 -0.85
CA VAL A 71 -13.51 -9.81 -1.82
C VAL A 71 -14.53 -8.80 -1.24
N GLY A 72 -14.92 -7.82 -2.04
CA GLY A 72 -15.88 -6.79 -1.65
C GLY A 72 -15.31 -5.62 -0.87
N ALA A 73 -14.00 -5.62 -0.61
CA ALA A 73 -13.32 -4.54 0.09
C ALA A 73 -12.45 -3.72 -0.86
N VAL A 74 -12.57 -2.40 -0.78
CA VAL A 74 -11.70 -1.46 -1.48
C VAL A 74 -10.85 -0.73 -0.44
N ALA A 75 -9.56 -0.63 -0.71
CA ALA A 75 -8.63 0.05 0.18
C ALA A 75 -7.83 1.10 -0.59
N VAL A 76 -7.50 2.18 0.09
CA VAL A 76 -6.61 3.23 -0.39
C VAL A 76 -5.58 3.48 0.70
N ALA A 77 -4.30 3.57 0.34
CA ALA A 77 -3.22 3.74 1.30
C ALA A 77 -2.11 4.62 0.76
N ALA A 78 -1.46 5.36 1.65
CA ALA A 78 -0.32 6.20 1.32
C ALA A 78 0.86 5.89 2.24
N PRO A 79 2.10 5.95 1.74
CA PRO A 79 3.29 5.62 2.53
C PRO A 79 3.63 6.70 3.55
N VAL A 80 4.18 6.26 4.67
CA VAL A 80 4.79 7.09 5.71
C VAL A 80 6.29 6.85 5.66
N PHE A 81 7.08 7.91 5.65
CA PHE A 81 8.53 7.82 5.54
C PHE A 81 9.22 8.17 6.85
N ALA A 82 10.30 7.46 7.15
CA ALA A 82 11.22 7.81 8.22
C ALA A 82 12.05 9.04 7.83
N PRO A 83 12.69 9.74 8.80
CA PRO A 83 13.49 10.94 8.51
C PRO A 83 14.59 10.73 7.46
N GLU A 84 15.15 9.53 7.36
CA GLU A 84 16.17 9.19 6.36
C GLU A 84 15.60 8.87 4.98
N GLY A 85 14.27 8.96 4.79
CA GLY A 85 13.61 8.76 3.51
C GLY A 85 13.17 7.32 3.22
N ARG A 86 13.46 6.37 4.12
CA ARG A 86 13.02 4.99 3.98
C ARG A 86 11.51 4.89 4.29
N VAL A 87 10.77 4.06 3.54
CA VAL A 87 9.38 3.79 3.88
C VAL A 87 9.30 3.10 5.23
N TYR A 88 8.47 3.63 6.13
CA TYR A 88 8.35 3.17 7.52
C TYR A 88 7.03 2.44 7.76
N GLY A 89 5.99 2.83 7.06
CA GLY A 89 4.66 2.25 7.19
C GLY A 89 3.69 2.90 6.21
N ASP A 90 2.42 2.83 6.53
CA ASP A 90 1.39 3.43 5.69
C ASP A 90 0.20 3.91 6.53
N VAL A 91 -0.61 4.77 5.91
CA VAL A 91 -1.95 5.12 6.40
C VAL A 91 -2.94 4.65 5.35
N GLY A 92 -3.93 3.88 5.77
CA GLY A 92 -4.92 3.34 4.84
C GLY A 92 -6.34 3.42 5.36
N LEU A 93 -7.27 3.40 4.42
CA LEU A 93 -8.71 3.32 4.67
C LEU A 93 -9.26 2.16 3.85
N THR A 94 -10.14 1.38 4.45
CA THR A 94 -10.84 0.28 3.78
C THR A 94 -12.34 0.54 3.85
N ILE A 95 -13.00 0.46 2.72
CA ILE A 95 -14.45 0.66 2.63
C ILE A 95 -15.11 -0.48 1.85
N PRO A 96 -16.41 -0.72 2.04
CA PRO A 96 -17.15 -1.64 1.20
C PRO A 96 -17.14 -1.19 -0.27
N GLU A 97 -17.00 -2.13 -1.19
CA GLU A 97 -16.99 -1.84 -2.62
C GLU A 97 -18.24 -1.10 -3.09
N SER A 98 -19.39 -1.37 -2.46
CA SER A 98 -20.67 -0.71 -2.80
C SER A 98 -20.66 0.80 -2.57
N ARG A 99 -19.72 1.32 -1.80
CA ARG A 99 -19.60 2.77 -1.50
C ARG A 99 -18.48 3.44 -2.28
N PHE A 100 -17.84 2.70 -3.19
CA PHE A 100 -16.65 3.18 -3.87
C PHE A 100 -16.99 3.59 -5.31
N ASP A 101 -16.55 4.78 -5.71
CA ASP A 101 -16.55 5.28 -7.09
C ASP A 101 -15.30 6.15 -7.30
N GLU A 102 -15.11 6.67 -8.51
CA GLU A 102 -13.94 7.48 -8.83
C GLU A 102 -13.82 8.75 -7.99
N GLU A 103 -14.95 9.39 -7.66
CA GLU A 103 -14.95 10.56 -6.79
C GLU A 103 -14.54 10.19 -5.38
N ALA A 104 -15.05 9.08 -4.86
CA ALA A 104 -14.67 8.57 -3.55
C ALA A 104 -13.18 8.25 -3.50
N GLU A 105 -12.63 7.64 -4.56
CA GLU A 105 -11.20 7.34 -4.63
C GLU A 105 -10.35 8.61 -4.50
N ALA A 106 -10.69 9.66 -5.25
CA ALA A 106 -9.95 10.91 -5.21
C ALA A 106 -9.97 11.55 -3.81
N VAL A 107 -11.12 11.56 -3.16
CA VAL A 107 -11.28 12.11 -1.80
C VAL A 107 -10.49 11.28 -0.79
N LEU A 108 -10.61 9.96 -0.84
CA LEU A 108 -9.90 9.06 0.09
C LEU A 108 -8.39 9.13 -0.12
N ALA A 109 -7.93 9.19 -1.37
CA ALA A 109 -6.51 9.32 -1.69
C ALA A 109 -5.93 10.59 -1.10
N GLU A 110 -6.63 11.73 -1.25
CA GLU A 110 -6.19 12.99 -0.66
C GLU A 110 -6.10 12.91 0.85
N GLN A 111 -7.09 12.30 1.51
CA GLN A 111 -7.11 12.14 2.96
C GLN A 111 -5.96 11.27 3.47
N VAL A 112 -5.70 10.12 2.85
CA VAL A 112 -4.61 9.24 3.29
C VAL A 112 -3.25 9.85 3.02
N MET A 113 -3.08 10.54 1.89
CA MET A 113 -1.81 11.23 1.57
C MET A 113 -1.54 12.36 2.56
N ARG A 114 -2.55 13.13 2.92
CA ARG A 114 -2.42 14.21 3.90
C ARG A 114 -2.08 13.67 5.28
N SER A 115 -2.79 12.64 5.73
CA SER A 115 -2.51 12.00 7.03
C SER A 115 -1.13 11.38 7.06
N ALA A 116 -0.71 10.73 5.96
CA ALA A 116 0.62 10.13 5.85
C ALA A 116 1.71 11.21 5.92
N GLN A 117 1.49 12.37 5.28
CA GLN A 117 2.44 13.47 5.32
C GLN A 117 2.58 14.04 6.74
N ILE A 118 1.46 14.19 7.47
CA ILE A 118 1.47 14.64 8.87
C ILE A 118 2.28 13.67 9.73
N LEU A 119 2.09 12.36 9.54
CA LEU A 119 2.87 11.36 10.28
C LEU A 119 4.34 11.39 9.89
N THR A 120 4.65 11.51 8.61
CA THR A 120 6.03 11.63 8.14
C THR A 120 6.72 12.83 8.79
N ASP A 121 6.05 13.98 8.82
CA ASP A 121 6.59 15.20 9.41
C ASP A 121 6.79 15.04 10.92
N SER A 122 5.90 14.32 11.61
CA SER A 122 6.00 14.10 13.05
C SER A 122 7.12 13.14 13.45
N LEU A 123 7.64 12.35 12.51
CA LEU A 123 8.77 11.44 12.76
C LEU A 123 10.13 12.14 12.69
N VAL A 124 10.19 13.38 12.21
CA VAL A 124 11.44 14.14 12.13
C VAL A 124 12.02 14.29 13.55
N GLY A 125 13.26 13.86 13.74
CA GLY A 125 13.94 13.92 15.04
C GLY A 125 13.65 12.74 15.96
N VAL A 126 12.73 11.83 15.60
CA VAL A 126 12.46 10.61 16.36
C VAL A 126 13.48 9.54 15.99
N LYS A 127 14.18 8.98 17.00
CA LYS A 127 15.10 7.88 16.76
C LYS A 127 14.32 6.55 16.68
N PRO A 128 14.59 5.71 15.68
CA PRO A 128 14.00 4.38 15.63
C PRO A 128 14.41 3.56 16.86
N THR A 129 13.47 2.76 17.39
CA THR A 129 13.70 1.91 18.58
C THR A 129 13.72 0.41 18.22
N TYR A 130 14.04 0.08 16.99
CA TYR A 130 14.14 -1.31 16.55
C TYR A 130 15.57 -1.78 16.37
#